data_f0fa5bd0168b7bbb70e3294a2f20e922
#
_entry.id   f0fa5bd0168b7bbb70e3294a2f20e922
#
_cell.length_a   1.000
_cell.length_b   1.000
_cell.length_c   1.000
_cell.angle_alpha   90.00
_cell.angle_beta   90.00
_cell.angle_gamma   90.00
#
_symmetry.space_group_name_H-M   'P 1'
#
loop_
_entity.id
_entity.type
_entity.pdbx_description
1 polymer ?
#
loop_
_entity_poly.entity_id
_entity_poly.type
_entity_poly.pdbx_seq_one_letter_code
_entity_poly.pdbx_strand_id
1 'polypeptide(L)'
;MKVMVISRATKASEAGEMDPEAFAAMDKFIEELINAGIMLDGTGLTPTSRGARVRFSGSSRTVTTGPFAETTEIIAGFMIWKVSSLQEAIDWVKKFPNVSTEDSDVEIRPLMEPEDFAEVITPERLEEVKELEARSGDRDGYGLARHK
;
A
#
# COMPACT_ATOMS: atom_id res chain seq x y z
N MET A 1 10.05 -7.91 -9.52
CA MET A 1 8.62 -7.55 -9.36
C MET A 1 8.43 -6.85 -8.03
N LYS A 2 7.70 -5.75 -8.04
CA LYS A 2 7.27 -5.06 -6.83
C LYS A 2 5.76 -5.24 -6.67
N VAL A 3 5.31 -5.39 -5.44
CA VAL A 3 3.88 -5.53 -5.14
C VAL A 3 3.48 -4.57 -4.03
N MET A 4 2.25 -4.09 -4.08
CA MET A 4 1.61 -3.44 -2.95
C MET A 4 0.78 -4.48 -2.21
N VAL A 5 0.98 -4.56 -0.92
CA VAL A 5 0.22 -5.40 0.02
C VAL A 5 -0.68 -4.47 0.82
N ILE A 6 -1.97 -4.67 0.70
CA ILE A 6 -3.00 -3.74 1.18
C ILE A 6 -3.83 -4.43 2.24
N SER A 7 -3.79 -3.92 3.47
CA SER A 7 -4.68 -4.37 4.54
C SER A 7 -5.99 -3.61 4.55
N ARG A 8 -7.10 -4.32 4.71
CA ARG A 8 -8.44 -3.73 4.81
C ARG A 8 -8.72 -3.25 6.23
N ALA A 9 -9.51 -2.20 6.33
CA ALA A 9 -9.98 -1.72 7.61
C ALA A 9 -11.02 -2.66 8.23
N THR A 10 -11.05 -2.63 9.55
CA THR A 10 -12.07 -3.27 10.37
C THR A 10 -12.84 -2.20 11.14
N LYS A 11 -13.93 -2.57 11.79
CA LYS A 11 -14.66 -1.64 12.66
C LYS A 11 -13.77 -1.10 13.78
N ALA A 12 -12.93 -1.97 14.35
CA ALA A 12 -11.98 -1.59 15.39
C ALA A 12 -10.95 -0.57 14.88
N SER A 13 -10.34 -0.81 13.71
CA SER A 13 -9.38 0.13 13.14
C SER A 13 -10.00 1.48 12.77
N GLU A 14 -11.23 1.50 12.27
CA GLU A 14 -11.98 2.73 11.98
C GLU A 14 -12.40 3.49 13.26
N ALA A 15 -12.61 2.78 14.36
CA ALA A 15 -12.83 3.38 15.67
C ALA A 15 -11.54 3.94 16.31
N GLY A 16 -10.37 3.71 15.68
CA GLY A 16 -9.08 4.11 16.21
C GLY A 16 -8.59 3.23 17.37
N GLU A 17 -9.15 2.05 17.52
CA GLU A 17 -8.71 1.09 18.52
C GLU A 17 -7.36 0.52 18.13
N MET A 18 -6.44 0.50 19.10
CA MET A 18 -5.08 0.04 18.90
C MET A 18 -4.75 -1.02 19.96
N ASP A 19 -4.39 -2.21 19.51
CA ASP A 19 -3.96 -3.30 20.37
C ASP A 19 -2.42 -3.36 20.39
N PRO A 20 -1.76 -3.15 21.55
CA PRO A 20 -0.31 -3.23 21.66
C PRO A 20 0.27 -4.59 21.27
N GLU A 21 -0.43 -5.70 21.56
CA GLU A 21 0.03 -7.06 21.18
C GLU A 21 -0.02 -7.24 19.67
N ALA A 22 -1.05 -6.70 19.02
CA ALA A 22 -1.17 -6.70 17.58
C ALA A 22 -0.03 -5.90 16.91
N PHE A 23 0.32 -4.75 17.46
CA PHE A 23 1.48 -3.97 17.00
C PHE A 23 2.78 -4.74 17.14
N ALA A 24 3.02 -5.36 18.30
CA ALA A 24 4.23 -6.15 18.53
C ALA A 24 4.35 -7.32 17.55
N ALA A 25 3.25 -8.00 17.23
CA ALA A 25 3.22 -9.07 16.23
C ALA A 25 3.54 -8.54 14.82
N MET A 26 3.02 -7.36 14.48
CA MET A 26 3.29 -6.72 13.19
C MET A 26 4.74 -6.26 13.08
N ASP A 27 5.29 -5.65 14.12
CA ASP A 27 6.69 -5.23 14.16
C ASP A 27 7.64 -6.41 13.94
N LYS A 28 7.37 -7.55 14.58
CA LYS A 28 8.14 -8.78 14.38
C LYS A 28 8.05 -9.28 12.93
N PHE A 29 6.86 -9.27 12.36
CA PHE A 29 6.67 -9.67 10.95
C PHE A 29 7.41 -8.73 9.98
N ILE A 30 7.36 -7.42 10.22
CA ILE A 30 8.09 -6.42 9.45
C ILE A 30 9.60 -6.65 9.55
N GLU A 31 10.11 -6.97 10.74
CA GLU A 31 11.52 -7.32 10.93
C GLU A 31 11.93 -8.54 10.10
N GLU A 32 11.09 -9.58 10.05
CA GLU A 32 11.32 -10.76 9.21
C GLU A 32 11.39 -10.38 7.71
N LEU A 33 10.49 -9.51 7.24
CA LEU A 33 10.49 -9.01 5.86
C LEU A 33 11.73 -8.17 5.53
N ILE A 34 12.19 -7.34 6.46
CA ILE A 34 13.40 -6.53 6.31
C ILE A 34 14.62 -7.45 6.22
N ASN A 35 14.73 -8.43 7.13
CA ASN A 35 15.84 -9.37 7.15
C ASN A 35 15.87 -10.26 5.90
N ALA A 36 14.73 -10.56 5.31
CA ALA A 36 14.63 -11.27 4.03
C ALA A 36 14.89 -10.38 2.80
N GLY A 37 15.08 -9.07 2.97
CA GLY A 37 15.27 -8.11 1.87
C GLY A 37 14.02 -7.85 1.03
N ILE A 38 12.84 -8.13 1.59
CA ILE A 38 11.54 -8.02 0.90
C ILE A 38 10.91 -6.66 1.11
N MET A 39 10.95 -6.14 2.34
CA MET A 39 10.30 -4.87 2.71
C MET A 39 11.00 -3.68 2.06
N LEU A 40 10.27 -2.92 1.25
CA LEU A 40 10.75 -1.64 0.69
C LEU A 40 10.18 -0.46 1.47
N ASP A 41 8.88 -0.47 1.73
CA ASP A 41 8.18 0.61 2.43
C ASP A 41 6.83 0.14 2.96
N GLY A 42 6.19 0.96 3.79
CA GLY A 42 4.83 0.73 4.26
C GLY A 42 4.47 1.59 5.47
N THR A 43 3.17 1.77 5.65
CA THR A 43 2.63 2.49 6.80
C THR A 43 1.17 2.12 7.03
N GLY A 44 0.72 2.31 8.27
CA GLY A 44 -0.69 2.32 8.61
C GLY A 44 -1.35 3.64 8.21
N LEU A 45 -2.65 3.59 7.96
CA LEU A 45 -3.47 4.77 7.71
C LEU A 45 -4.31 5.07 8.95
N THR A 46 -4.52 6.36 9.21
CA THR A 46 -5.45 6.79 10.26
C THR A 46 -6.89 6.46 9.87
N PRO A 47 -7.82 6.36 10.83
CA PRO A 47 -9.24 6.21 10.54
C PRO A 47 -9.74 7.24 9.52
N THR A 48 -10.74 6.86 8.71
CA THR A 48 -11.30 7.74 7.68
C THR A 48 -11.94 8.99 8.22
N SER A 49 -12.27 9.04 9.51
CA SER A 49 -12.72 10.26 10.20
C SER A 49 -11.73 11.43 10.07
N ARG A 50 -10.47 11.15 9.78
CA ARG A 50 -9.41 12.15 9.56
C ARG A 50 -9.09 12.39 8.10
N GLY A 51 -9.82 11.75 7.20
CA GLY A 51 -9.61 11.82 5.76
C GLY A 51 -10.73 12.51 5.01
N ALA A 52 -10.55 12.62 3.70
CA ALA A 52 -11.55 13.16 2.78
C ALA A 52 -11.50 12.41 1.45
N ARG A 53 -12.63 12.44 0.74
CA ARG A 53 -12.74 12.02 -0.66
C ARG A 53 -13.12 13.20 -1.53
N VAL A 54 -12.53 13.29 -2.70
CA VAL A 54 -12.93 14.24 -3.73
C VAL A 54 -13.54 13.45 -4.88
N ARG A 55 -14.81 13.69 -5.16
CA ARG A 55 -15.51 13.06 -6.27
C ARG A 55 -15.40 13.93 -7.52
N PHE A 56 -15.04 13.30 -8.62
CA PHE A 56 -15.00 13.89 -9.95
C PHE A 56 -16.25 13.50 -10.72
N SER A 57 -17.04 14.48 -11.17
CA SER A 57 -18.21 14.27 -12.01
C SER A 57 -18.25 15.37 -13.06
N GLY A 58 -17.87 15.07 -14.31
CA GLY A 58 -17.64 16.09 -15.32
C GLY A 58 -16.62 17.14 -14.85
N SER A 59 -16.99 18.40 -14.88
CA SER A 59 -16.18 19.51 -14.33
C SER A 59 -16.38 19.72 -12.82
N SER A 60 -17.34 19.02 -12.20
CA SER A 60 -17.62 19.13 -10.77
C SER A 60 -16.58 18.41 -9.93
N ARG A 61 -16.30 18.98 -8.76
CA ARG A 61 -15.44 18.40 -7.72
C ARG A 61 -16.17 18.54 -6.40
N THR A 62 -16.53 17.41 -5.79
CA THR A 62 -17.28 17.40 -4.53
C THR A 62 -16.42 16.76 -3.45
N VAL A 63 -16.26 17.46 -2.33
CA VAL A 63 -15.49 16.97 -1.18
C VAL A 63 -16.43 16.36 -0.16
N THR A 64 -16.12 15.14 0.26
CA THR A 64 -16.78 14.45 1.38
C THR A 64 -15.74 14.16 2.45
N THR A 65 -15.95 14.68 3.66
CA THR A 65 -15.11 14.34 4.82
C THR A 65 -15.57 13.02 5.43
N GLY A 66 -14.62 12.27 6.02
CA GLY A 66 -14.98 11.04 6.74
C GLY A 66 -15.73 11.31 8.05
N PRO A 67 -16.16 10.25 8.76
CA PRO A 67 -15.90 8.84 8.43
C PRO A 67 -16.72 8.33 7.24
N PHE A 68 -16.16 7.33 6.52
CA PHE A 68 -16.82 6.69 5.40
C PHE A 68 -17.55 5.41 5.86
N ALA A 69 -18.70 5.13 5.28
CA ALA A 69 -19.63 4.13 5.81
C ALA A 69 -19.23 2.66 5.55
N GLU A 70 -18.42 2.38 4.51
CA GLU A 70 -18.17 1.02 4.03
C GLU A 70 -16.77 0.54 4.39
N THR A 71 -16.63 -0.23 5.49
CA THR A 71 -15.35 -0.70 5.99
C THR A 71 -14.71 -1.76 5.11
N THR A 72 -15.48 -2.55 4.35
CA THR A 72 -14.95 -3.61 3.48
C THR A 72 -14.08 -3.10 2.32
N GLU A 73 -14.26 -1.85 1.94
CA GLU A 73 -13.50 -1.21 0.85
C GLU A 73 -12.45 -0.21 1.34
N ILE A 74 -12.43 0.08 2.64
CA ILE A 74 -11.50 1.02 3.24
C ILE A 74 -10.16 0.32 3.48
N ILE A 75 -9.08 1.03 3.18
CA ILE A 75 -7.72 0.56 3.39
C ILE A 75 -7.25 1.02 4.77
N ALA A 76 -6.70 0.09 5.56
CA ALA A 76 -6.12 0.38 6.87
C ALA A 76 -4.62 0.64 6.83
N GLY A 77 -3.94 0.18 5.78
CA GLY A 77 -2.52 0.36 5.60
C GLY A 77 -2.02 -0.34 4.35
N PHE A 78 -0.77 -0.12 4.01
CA PHE A 78 -0.13 -0.77 2.88
C PHE A 78 1.36 -1.01 3.15
N MET A 79 1.92 -1.95 2.41
CA MET A 79 3.36 -2.19 2.32
C MET A 79 3.75 -2.32 0.85
N ILE A 80 4.98 -1.97 0.53
CA ILE A 80 5.59 -2.21 -0.77
C ILE A 80 6.68 -3.25 -0.58
N TRP A 81 6.57 -4.36 -1.31
CA TRP A 81 7.51 -5.46 -1.24
C TRP A 81 8.19 -5.70 -2.58
N LYS A 82 9.45 -6.14 -2.50
CA LYS A 82 10.20 -6.67 -3.63
C LYS A 82 10.24 -8.19 -3.51
N VAL A 83 9.62 -8.87 -4.45
CA VAL A 83 9.48 -10.33 -4.49
C VAL A 83 9.87 -10.88 -5.86
N SER A 84 10.16 -12.17 -5.93
CA SER A 84 10.48 -12.86 -7.19
C SER A 84 9.23 -13.19 -8.00
N SER A 85 8.10 -13.42 -7.32
CA SER A 85 6.84 -13.82 -7.92
C SER A 85 5.63 -13.44 -7.06
N LEU A 86 4.44 -13.44 -7.66
CA LEU A 86 3.19 -13.29 -6.92
C LEU A 86 3.00 -14.43 -5.89
N GLN A 87 3.46 -15.63 -6.22
CA GLN A 87 3.36 -16.77 -5.31
C GLN A 87 4.20 -16.55 -4.06
N GLU A 88 5.40 -15.99 -4.18
CA GLU A 88 6.22 -15.63 -3.02
C GLU A 88 5.51 -14.60 -2.13
N ALA A 89 4.89 -13.58 -2.73
CA ALA A 89 4.11 -12.60 -1.98
C ALA A 89 2.93 -13.26 -1.24
N ILE A 90 2.21 -14.18 -1.88
CA ILE A 90 1.12 -14.93 -1.27
C ILE A 90 1.62 -15.75 -0.08
N ASP A 91 2.75 -16.42 -0.22
CA ASP A 91 3.33 -17.24 0.85
C ASP A 91 3.76 -16.40 2.05
N TRP A 92 4.24 -15.19 1.82
CA TRP A 92 4.51 -14.23 2.89
C TRP A 92 3.23 -13.69 3.53
N VAL A 93 2.21 -13.34 2.75
CA VAL A 93 0.93 -12.84 3.28
C VAL A 93 0.23 -13.88 4.15
N LYS A 94 0.38 -15.18 3.86
CA LYS A 94 -0.14 -16.24 4.75
C LYS A 94 0.46 -16.21 6.15
N LYS A 95 1.62 -15.62 6.34
CA LYS A 95 2.27 -15.41 7.64
C LYS A 95 1.91 -14.07 8.28
N PHE A 96 1.18 -13.22 7.56
CA PHE A 96 0.77 -11.91 8.04
C PHE A 96 -0.05 -12.08 9.32
N PRO A 97 0.31 -11.39 10.41
CA PRO A 97 -0.44 -11.53 11.66
C PRO A 97 -1.84 -10.97 11.49
N ASN A 98 -2.86 -11.78 11.79
CA ASN A 98 -4.22 -11.26 11.89
C ASN A 98 -4.36 -10.51 13.20
N VAL A 99 -4.20 -9.20 13.12
CA VAL A 99 -4.23 -8.29 14.27
C VAL A 99 -5.65 -7.87 14.65
N SER A 100 -6.64 -8.38 13.94
CA SER A 100 -8.07 -8.14 14.19
C SER A 100 -8.77 -9.39 14.68
N THR A 101 -9.77 -9.23 15.51
CA THR A 101 -10.72 -10.31 15.85
C THR A 101 -11.79 -10.51 14.77
N GLU A 102 -11.82 -9.61 13.78
CA GLU A 102 -12.75 -9.66 12.65
C GLU A 102 -12.10 -10.37 11.46
N ASP A 103 -12.93 -10.98 10.62
CA ASP A 103 -12.49 -11.46 9.32
C ASP A 103 -12.08 -10.28 8.46
N SER A 104 -10.92 -10.39 7.82
CA SER A 104 -10.38 -9.35 6.95
C SER A 104 -9.58 -9.96 5.82
N ASP A 105 -9.43 -9.18 4.75
CA ASP A 105 -8.63 -9.56 3.60
C ASP A 105 -7.36 -8.72 3.52
N VAL A 106 -6.31 -9.34 3.00
CA VAL A 106 -5.11 -8.66 2.55
C VAL A 106 -5.03 -8.81 1.03
N GLU A 107 -5.03 -7.70 0.32
CA GLU A 107 -4.93 -7.68 -1.14
C GLU A 107 -3.47 -7.50 -1.58
N ILE A 108 -3.06 -8.22 -2.60
CA ILE A 108 -1.74 -8.11 -3.22
C ILE A 108 -1.92 -7.60 -4.64
N ARG A 109 -1.29 -6.48 -4.98
CA ARG A 109 -1.34 -5.88 -6.31
C ARG A 109 0.07 -5.67 -6.84
N PRO A 110 0.45 -6.32 -7.95
CA PRO A 110 1.69 -5.96 -8.64
C PRO A 110 1.69 -4.48 -9.02
N LEU A 111 2.82 -3.81 -8.81
CA LEU A 111 3.01 -2.46 -9.29
C LEU A 111 3.27 -2.49 -10.80
N MET A 112 2.80 -1.47 -11.49
CA MET A 112 3.10 -1.29 -12.91
C MET A 112 4.60 -1.09 -13.10
N GLU A 113 5.15 -1.75 -14.08
CA GLU A 113 6.55 -1.62 -14.51
C GLU A 113 6.60 -0.99 -15.92
N PRO A 114 7.74 -0.45 -16.36
CA PRO A 114 7.84 0.20 -17.66
C PRO A 114 7.35 -0.67 -18.82
N GLU A 115 7.50 -1.98 -18.73
CA GLU A 115 7.05 -2.95 -19.72
C GLU A 115 5.52 -2.97 -19.88
N ASP A 116 4.78 -2.68 -18.81
CA ASP A 116 3.31 -2.64 -18.83
C ASP A 116 2.77 -1.46 -19.69
N PHE A 117 3.62 -0.47 -19.95
CA PHE A 117 3.30 0.70 -20.76
C PHE A 117 3.78 0.61 -22.21
N ALA A 118 4.56 -0.43 -22.56
CA ALA A 118 5.24 -0.52 -23.85
C ALA A 118 4.28 -0.46 -25.05
N GLU A 119 3.02 -0.89 -24.89
CA GLU A 119 2.01 -0.88 -25.95
C GLU A 119 1.28 0.49 -26.07
N VAL A 120 1.36 1.35 -25.06
CA VAL A 120 0.56 2.58 -24.98
C VAL A 120 1.38 3.85 -24.96
N ILE A 121 2.68 3.76 -24.76
CA ILE A 121 3.58 4.91 -24.76
C ILE A 121 4.73 4.74 -25.76
N THR A 122 5.10 5.84 -26.42
CA THR A 122 6.23 5.84 -27.34
C THR A 122 7.56 5.69 -26.58
N PRO A 123 8.63 5.23 -27.26
CA PRO A 123 9.95 5.15 -26.64
C PRO A 123 10.43 6.50 -26.06
N GLU A 124 10.13 7.61 -26.74
CA GLU A 124 10.46 8.95 -26.27
C GLU A 124 9.75 9.29 -24.96
N ARG A 125 8.45 8.93 -24.88
CA ARG A 125 7.66 9.15 -23.67
C ARG A 125 8.14 8.28 -22.51
N LEU A 126 8.60 7.07 -22.79
CA LEU A 126 9.18 6.18 -21.79
C LEU A 126 10.45 6.77 -21.16
N GLU A 127 11.32 7.37 -21.99
CA GLU A 127 12.52 8.05 -21.48
C GLU A 127 12.16 9.28 -20.62
N GLU A 128 11.16 10.08 -21.02
CA GLU A 128 10.66 11.19 -20.20
C GLU A 128 10.15 10.70 -18.83
N VAL A 129 9.44 9.57 -18.78
CA VAL A 129 8.97 8.98 -17.52
C VAL A 129 10.15 8.56 -16.65
N LYS A 130 11.15 7.91 -17.20
CA LYS A 130 12.38 7.53 -16.48
C LYS A 130 13.13 8.75 -15.93
N GLU A 131 13.21 9.84 -16.73
CA GLU A 131 13.80 11.08 -16.26
C GLU A 131 13.02 11.72 -15.10
N LEU A 132 11.69 11.67 -15.15
CA LEU A 132 10.85 12.13 -14.05
C LEU A 132 11.05 11.30 -12.80
N GLU A 133 11.14 9.98 -12.94
CA GLU A 133 11.45 9.08 -11.82
C GLU A 133 12.82 9.39 -11.22
N ALA A 134 13.85 9.57 -12.04
CA ALA A 134 15.19 9.94 -11.58
C ALA A 134 15.22 11.29 -10.85
N ARG A 135 14.43 12.27 -11.31
CA ARG A 135 14.31 13.60 -10.67
C ARG A 135 13.54 13.59 -9.36
N SER A 136 12.67 12.61 -9.15
CA SER A 136 11.89 12.49 -7.91
C SER A 136 12.70 12.01 -6.71
N GLY A 137 14.02 11.81 -6.88
CA GLY A 137 14.96 11.37 -5.86
C GLY A 137 15.18 9.87 -5.90
N ASP A 138 16.19 9.42 -5.16
CA ASP A 138 16.64 8.02 -5.07
C ASP A 138 15.52 7.13 -4.48
N ARG A 139 14.55 6.83 -5.32
CA ARG A 139 13.34 6.10 -4.98
C ARG A 139 13.28 4.86 -5.86
N ASP A 140 13.36 3.72 -5.25
CA ASP A 140 13.05 2.44 -5.90
C ASP A 140 11.56 2.36 -6.27
N GLY A 141 11.15 3.05 -7.35
CA GLY A 141 9.76 3.17 -7.78
C GLY A 141 9.04 4.35 -7.13
N TYR A 142 7.80 4.64 -7.52
CA TYR A 142 6.97 5.75 -7.01
C TYR A 142 7.10 5.91 -5.50
N GLY A 143 8.02 6.69 -5.15
CA GLY A 143 8.83 6.95 -4.10
C GLY A 143 8.26 7.20 -2.74
N LEU A 144 8.70 6.47 -1.79
CA LEU A 144 8.63 6.90 -0.40
C LEU A 144 10.06 7.12 0.08
N ALA A 145 10.36 8.33 0.50
CA ALA A 145 11.67 8.72 0.98
C ALA A 145 12.06 7.83 2.17
N ARG A 146 13.22 7.22 2.09
CA ARG A 146 13.85 6.67 3.30
C ARG A 146 14.15 7.85 4.22
N HIS A 147 13.40 7.99 5.28
CA HIS A 147 13.86 8.79 6.40
C HIS A 147 15.09 8.09 6.99
N LYS A 148 16.23 8.77 6.88
CA LYS A 148 17.42 8.40 7.61
C LYS A 148 17.22 8.66 9.09
#